data_a6a0f767fe2161580480f149d90c2266
#
_entry.id   a6a0f767fe2161580480f149d90c2266
#
_cell.length_a   1.000
_cell.length_b   1.000
_cell.length_c   1.000
_cell.angle_alpha   90.00
_cell.angle_beta   90.00
_cell.angle_gamma   90.00
#
_symmetry.space_group_name_H-M   'P 1'
#
loop_
_entity.id
_entity.type
_entity.pdbx_description
1 polymer ?
#
loop_
_entity_poly.entity_id
_entity_poly.type
_entity_poly.pdbx_seq_one_letter_code
_entity_poly.pdbx_strand_id
1 'polypeptide(L)'
;KTKILCDPWITFDNFSTTDIYNFPKCNTSKNEIKKIKPDYLYITHTHVDHFDPITLSLFDKNTPILVADYKVNFTARNISSLGFKNIKIIPKNQGLKLNKSGDSVWMEPSAEAPDVDSIALFKLDKFRILNANDNIFNYKQCAKFRKKLNGIDIGLLPSGSHGPWPMFFD
;
A
#
# COMPACT_ATOMS: atom_id res chain seq x y z
N LYS A 1 1.80 11.47 -16.48
CA LYS A 1 1.00 10.49 -15.69
C LYS A 1 1.72 10.17 -14.42
N THR A 2 1.04 10.20 -13.29
CA THR A 2 1.62 9.80 -12.01
C THR A 2 1.79 8.28 -11.94
N LYS A 3 2.96 7.83 -11.51
CA LYS A 3 3.28 6.42 -11.27
C LYS A 3 3.39 6.19 -9.76
N ILE A 4 2.54 5.29 -9.26
CA ILE A 4 2.55 4.88 -7.85
C ILE A 4 2.88 3.39 -7.82
N LEU A 5 3.88 3.01 -7.04
CA LEU A 5 4.21 1.62 -6.79
C LEU A 5 3.76 1.27 -5.36
N CYS A 6 2.84 0.31 -5.28
CA CYS A 6 2.25 -0.13 -4.02
C CYS A 6 2.96 -1.37 -3.50
N ASP A 7 3.30 -1.38 -2.22
CA ASP A 7 3.82 -2.51 -1.45
C ASP A 7 4.82 -3.39 -2.23
N PRO A 8 5.94 -2.83 -2.74
CA PRO A 8 6.85 -3.59 -3.58
C PRO A 8 7.54 -4.70 -2.78
N TRP A 9 7.33 -5.94 -3.19
CA TRP A 9 7.89 -7.12 -2.58
C TRP A 9 8.39 -8.11 -3.65
N ILE A 10 9.72 -8.28 -3.74
CA ILE A 10 10.35 -9.20 -4.70
C ILE A 10 11.26 -10.22 -4.05
N THR A 11 11.48 -10.13 -2.75
CA THR A 11 12.32 -11.11 -2.06
C THR A 11 11.55 -12.41 -1.90
N PHE A 12 12.23 -13.51 -2.20
CA PHE A 12 11.67 -14.84 -2.00
C PHE A 12 11.83 -15.28 -0.55
N ASP A 13 12.99 -14.96 0.01
CA ASP A 13 13.31 -15.29 1.39
C ASP A 13 12.81 -14.16 2.28
N ASN A 14 11.71 -14.41 2.93
CA ASN A 14 11.24 -13.49 3.91
C ASN A 14 12.14 -13.41 5.11
N PHE A 15 12.11 -12.25 5.69
CA PHE A 15 12.57 -11.97 7.03
C PHE A 15 12.41 -13.15 7.95
N SER A 16 13.28 -14.08 7.79
CA SER A 16 13.81 -15.11 8.68
C SER A 16 12.89 -15.80 9.71
N THR A 17 11.66 -15.38 9.92
CA THR A 17 10.83 -15.93 11.01
C THR A 17 9.42 -16.31 10.62
N THR A 18 9.02 -16.08 9.38
CA THR A 18 7.70 -16.46 8.87
C THR A 18 7.87 -17.31 7.61
N ASP A 19 7.08 -18.36 7.48
CA ASP A 19 7.04 -19.21 6.29
C ASP A 19 6.25 -18.57 5.13
N ILE A 20 6.16 -17.24 5.09
CA ILE A 20 5.48 -16.48 4.03
C ILE A 20 6.46 -16.24 2.89
N TYR A 21 6.10 -16.64 1.69
CA TYR A 21 6.91 -16.47 0.49
C TYR A 21 6.04 -16.20 -0.74
N ASN A 22 6.64 -15.55 -1.74
CA ASN A 22 5.97 -15.30 -3.01
C ASN A 22 5.67 -16.60 -3.75
N PHE A 23 4.40 -16.88 -4.01
CA PHE A 23 4.01 -17.98 -4.87
C PHE A 23 3.01 -17.53 -5.96
N PRO A 24 3.30 -17.75 -7.25
CA PRO A 24 4.60 -18.25 -7.74
C PRO A 24 5.76 -17.30 -7.41
N LYS A 25 6.99 -17.83 -7.39
CA LYS A 25 8.19 -17.02 -7.12
C LYS A 25 8.24 -15.81 -8.03
N CYS A 26 8.48 -14.64 -7.45
CA CYS A 26 8.69 -13.42 -8.21
C CYS A 26 9.96 -13.53 -9.06
N ASN A 27 9.83 -13.42 -10.38
CA ASN A 27 10.94 -13.49 -11.32
C ASN A 27 11.58 -12.13 -11.62
N THR A 28 11.03 -11.05 -11.05
CA THR A 28 11.58 -9.70 -11.22
C THR A 28 12.90 -9.58 -10.48
N SER A 29 13.95 -9.25 -11.21
CA SER A 29 15.27 -9.08 -10.64
C SER A 29 15.41 -7.73 -9.92
N LYS A 30 16.39 -7.64 -8.99
CA LYS A 30 16.75 -6.38 -8.33
C LYS A 30 17.11 -5.29 -9.33
N ASN A 31 17.74 -5.65 -10.47
CA ASN A 31 18.12 -4.69 -11.51
C ASN A 31 16.90 -4.15 -12.28
N GLU A 32 15.86 -4.95 -12.46
CA GLU A 32 14.61 -4.50 -13.07
C GLU A 32 13.86 -3.55 -12.13
N ILE A 33 13.78 -3.89 -10.86
CA ILE A 33 13.18 -3.01 -9.84
C ILE A 33 13.87 -1.66 -9.77
N LYS A 34 15.20 -1.62 -9.79
CA LYS A 34 15.99 -0.37 -9.80
C LYS A 34 15.70 0.54 -11.00
N LYS A 35 15.23 -0.03 -12.11
CA LYS A 35 14.85 0.76 -13.29
C LYS A 35 13.45 1.38 -13.14
N ILE A 36 12.63 0.86 -12.24
CA ILE A 36 11.34 1.45 -11.95
C ILE A 36 11.59 2.74 -11.18
N LYS A 37 11.15 3.85 -11.76
CA LYS A 37 11.22 5.17 -11.12
C LYS A 37 9.78 5.63 -10.84
N PRO A 38 9.21 5.25 -9.70
CA PRO A 38 7.89 5.71 -9.31
C PRO A 38 7.97 7.18 -8.87
N ASP A 39 6.91 7.93 -9.11
CA ASP A 39 6.76 9.27 -8.55
C ASP A 39 6.44 9.20 -7.05
N TYR A 40 5.80 8.11 -6.64
CA TYR A 40 5.45 7.80 -5.25
C TYR A 40 5.57 6.30 -4.99
N LEU A 41 6.02 5.95 -3.80
CA LEU A 41 5.76 4.65 -3.19
C LEU A 41 4.52 4.78 -2.32
N TYR A 42 3.72 3.74 -2.22
CA TYR A 42 2.64 3.62 -1.25
C TYR A 42 2.87 2.36 -0.43
N ILE A 43 2.97 2.51 0.88
CA ILE A 43 3.11 1.41 1.83
C ILE A 43 1.87 1.38 2.69
N THR A 44 1.12 0.30 2.58
CA THR A 44 -0.16 0.13 3.26
C THR A 44 0.05 -0.11 4.75
N HIS A 45 0.90 -1.07 5.10
CA HIS A 45 1.19 -1.44 6.48
C HIS A 45 2.51 -2.21 6.59
N THR A 46 2.83 -2.73 7.78
CA THR A 46 4.15 -3.31 8.10
C THR A 46 4.21 -4.83 8.11
N HIS A 47 3.19 -5.53 7.64
CA HIS A 47 3.30 -6.97 7.44
C HIS A 47 4.36 -7.28 6.38
N VAL A 48 4.98 -8.43 6.49
CA VAL A 48 6.19 -8.78 5.73
C VAL A 48 5.97 -8.89 4.21
N ASP A 49 4.76 -9.14 3.79
CA ASP A 49 4.33 -9.22 2.39
C ASP A 49 3.97 -7.85 1.79
N HIS A 50 3.88 -6.80 2.62
CA HIS A 50 3.62 -5.42 2.21
C HIS A 50 4.79 -4.49 2.49
N PHE A 51 5.61 -4.81 3.47
CA PHE A 51 6.76 -4.03 3.86
C PHE A 51 8.04 -4.87 3.77
N ASP A 52 8.71 -4.82 2.62
CA ASP A 52 9.98 -5.50 2.38
C ASP A 52 11.15 -4.50 2.39
N PRO A 53 11.90 -4.37 3.51
CA PRO A 53 13.04 -3.47 3.60
C PRO A 53 14.12 -3.74 2.54
N ILE A 54 14.29 -4.99 2.10
CA ILE A 54 15.29 -5.34 1.08
C ILE A 54 14.87 -4.73 -0.26
N THR A 55 13.62 -4.93 -0.68
CA THR A 55 13.11 -4.31 -1.90
C THR A 55 13.08 -2.79 -1.78
N LEU A 56 12.64 -2.25 -0.64
CA LEU A 56 12.60 -0.80 -0.40
C LEU A 56 14.00 -0.17 -0.42
N SER A 57 15.05 -0.93 -0.05
CA SER A 57 16.43 -0.44 -0.13
C SER A 57 16.90 -0.13 -1.55
N LEU A 58 16.24 -0.67 -2.56
CA LEU A 58 16.59 -0.49 -3.97
C LEU A 58 16.12 0.85 -4.54
N PHE A 59 15.23 1.57 -3.84
CA PHE A 59 14.69 2.86 -4.29
C PHE A 59 15.49 4.04 -3.73
N ASP A 60 15.43 5.16 -4.47
CA ASP A 60 16.00 6.44 -4.02
C ASP A 60 15.30 6.87 -2.72
N LYS A 61 16.10 7.21 -1.72
CA LYS A 61 15.62 7.63 -0.38
C LYS A 61 14.91 9.00 -0.38
N ASN A 62 14.98 9.74 -1.47
CA ASN A 62 14.21 10.96 -1.69
C ASN A 62 12.84 10.70 -2.35
N THR A 63 12.58 9.47 -2.86
CA THR A 63 11.28 9.13 -3.42
C THR A 63 10.19 9.34 -2.37
N PRO A 64 9.14 10.13 -2.68
CA PRO A 64 8.06 10.34 -1.73
C PRO A 64 7.32 9.04 -1.42
N ILE A 65 7.07 8.77 -0.15
CA ILE A 65 6.29 7.61 0.30
C ILE A 65 4.97 8.09 0.90
N LEU A 66 3.88 7.52 0.43
CA LEU A 66 2.53 7.76 0.93
C LEU A 66 2.20 6.74 2.03
N VAL A 67 1.73 7.23 3.15
CA VAL A 67 1.33 6.42 4.33
C VAL A 67 0.07 7.02 4.93
N ALA A 68 -0.83 6.17 5.43
CA ALA A 68 -1.99 6.65 6.14
C ALA A 68 -1.62 7.24 7.52
N ASP A 69 -2.50 8.12 8.01
CA ASP A 69 -2.36 8.71 9.34
C ASP A 69 -2.90 7.76 10.41
N TYR A 70 -2.00 6.97 10.98
CA TYR A 70 -2.29 6.07 12.10
C TYR A 70 -2.02 6.76 13.43
N LYS A 71 -2.76 6.39 14.47
CA LYS A 71 -2.57 6.94 15.83
C LYS A 71 -1.14 6.74 16.33
N VAL A 72 -0.56 5.57 16.11
CA VAL A 72 0.86 5.29 16.31
C VAL A 72 1.42 4.82 14.98
N ASN A 73 2.10 5.71 14.26
CA ASN A 73 2.50 5.44 12.90
C ASN A 73 3.80 4.62 12.84
N PHE A 74 3.71 3.34 13.15
CA PHE A 74 4.84 2.39 13.04
C PHE A 74 5.34 2.29 11.60
N THR A 75 4.45 2.33 10.61
CA THR A 75 4.80 2.27 9.19
C THR A 75 5.73 3.43 8.83
N ALA A 76 5.36 4.66 9.17
CA ALA A 76 6.20 5.83 8.91
C ALA A 76 7.55 5.76 9.65
N ARG A 77 7.56 5.27 10.89
CA ARG A 77 8.80 5.10 11.67
C ARG A 77 9.74 4.08 11.03
N ASN A 78 9.21 2.92 10.62
CA ASN A 78 9.99 1.88 9.97
C ASN A 78 10.54 2.36 8.62
N ILE A 79 9.75 3.07 7.83
CA ILE A 79 10.19 3.70 6.59
C ILE A 79 11.31 4.71 6.84
N SER A 80 11.18 5.54 7.87
CA SER A 80 12.20 6.52 8.27
C SER A 80 13.51 5.83 8.68
N SER A 81 13.43 4.71 9.40
CA SER A 81 14.63 3.93 9.80
C SER A 81 15.39 3.33 8.61
N LEU A 82 14.72 3.13 7.47
CA LEU A 82 15.36 2.74 6.20
C LEU A 82 16.03 3.92 5.46
N GLY A 83 15.99 5.12 6.04
CA GLY A 83 16.62 6.31 5.49
C GLY A 83 15.77 7.13 4.53
N PHE A 84 14.50 6.81 4.32
CA PHE A 84 13.62 7.64 3.51
C PHE A 84 13.32 8.98 4.19
N LYS A 85 13.44 10.07 3.41
CA LYS A 85 13.35 11.44 3.94
C LYS A 85 12.02 12.13 3.64
N ASN A 86 11.29 11.63 2.66
CA ASN A 86 10.08 12.29 2.15
C ASN A 86 8.84 11.43 2.41
N ILE A 87 8.43 11.32 3.66
CA ILE A 87 7.25 10.57 4.07
C ILE A 87 6.04 11.50 4.10
N LYS A 88 5.01 11.18 3.31
CA LYS A 88 3.75 11.90 3.23
C LYS A 88 2.68 11.16 4.02
N ILE A 89 2.45 11.58 5.24
CA ILE A 89 1.35 11.08 6.06
C ILE A 89 0.07 11.75 5.57
N ILE A 90 -0.90 10.94 5.15
CA ILE A 90 -2.18 11.40 4.58
C ILE A 90 -3.22 11.43 5.69
N PRO A 91 -3.66 12.62 6.17
CA PRO A 91 -4.61 12.71 7.24
C PRO A 91 -5.96 12.08 6.88
N LYS A 92 -6.58 11.43 7.85
CA LYS A 92 -7.94 10.88 7.71
C LYS A 92 -8.90 11.97 7.22
N ASN A 93 -9.74 11.64 6.27
CA ASN A 93 -10.73 12.53 5.65
C ASN A 93 -10.16 13.68 4.81
N GLN A 94 -8.85 13.79 4.68
CA GLN A 94 -8.21 14.75 3.78
C GLN A 94 -7.56 14.03 2.61
N GLY A 95 -7.64 14.65 1.42
CA GLY A 95 -6.94 14.17 0.25
C GLY A 95 -5.63 14.94 0.05
N LEU A 96 -4.65 14.30 -0.53
CA LEU A 96 -3.41 14.92 -0.98
C LEU A 96 -3.43 15.04 -2.50
N LYS A 97 -3.19 16.24 -3.02
CA LYS A 97 -2.87 16.41 -4.45
C LYS A 97 -1.45 15.91 -4.72
N LEU A 98 -1.33 15.03 -5.70
CA LEU A 98 -0.06 14.41 -6.08
C LEU A 98 0.69 15.22 -7.13
N ASN A 99 -0.04 15.93 -7.98
CA ASN A 99 0.54 16.77 -9.02
C ASN A 99 -0.36 17.96 -9.39
N LYS A 100 0.14 18.82 -10.29
CA LYS A 100 -0.60 19.99 -10.80
C LYS A 100 -1.78 19.62 -11.70
N SER A 101 -1.77 18.43 -12.31
CA SER A 101 -2.83 17.94 -13.21
C SER A 101 -4.08 17.45 -12.46
N GLY A 102 -4.03 17.41 -11.12
CA GLY A 102 -5.18 17.06 -10.29
C GLY A 102 -5.22 15.61 -9.83
N ASP A 103 -4.17 14.82 -10.10
CA ASP A 103 -4.04 13.51 -9.49
C ASP A 103 -4.02 13.65 -7.97
N SER A 104 -4.71 12.76 -7.27
CA SER A 104 -4.89 12.86 -5.83
C SER A 104 -5.08 11.48 -5.19
N VAL A 105 -4.87 11.44 -3.88
CA VAL A 105 -5.08 10.25 -3.06
C VAL A 105 -5.82 10.62 -1.78
N TRP A 106 -6.72 9.74 -1.33
CA TRP A 106 -7.27 9.65 0.01
C TRP A 106 -6.87 8.35 0.65
N MET A 107 -6.66 8.38 1.95
CA MET A 107 -6.45 7.17 2.73
C MET A 107 -7.45 7.12 3.87
N GLU A 108 -8.00 5.93 4.09
CA GLU A 108 -8.87 5.64 5.22
C GLU A 108 -8.22 4.49 5.98
N PRO A 109 -7.94 4.65 7.27
CA PRO A 109 -7.55 3.52 8.11
C PRO A 109 -8.60 2.41 8.05
N SER A 110 -8.17 1.18 8.18
CA SER A 110 -9.06 0.02 8.27
C SER A 110 -10.09 0.22 9.37
N ALA A 111 -11.31 -0.28 9.17
CA ALA A 111 -12.33 -0.26 10.22
C ALA A 111 -12.04 -1.29 11.31
N GLU A 112 -11.40 -2.40 10.95
CA GLU A 112 -11.11 -3.52 11.85
C GLU A 112 -9.72 -3.38 12.50
N ALA A 113 -8.77 -2.80 11.77
CA ALA A 113 -7.40 -2.59 12.24
C ALA A 113 -6.95 -1.14 11.97
N PRO A 114 -7.56 -0.13 12.62
CA PRO A 114 -7.39 1.28 12.27
C PRO A 114 -5.99 1.84 12.55
N ASP A 115 -5.20 1.18 13.36
CA ASP A 115 -3.84 1.57 13.70
C ASP A 115 -2.78 0.75 12.94
N VAL A 116 -3.21 -0.19 12.07
CA VAL A 116 -2.31 -1.13 11.38
C VAL A 116 -2.41 -0.98 9.88
N ASP A 117 -3.61 -0.92 9.32
CA ASP A 117 -3.85 -1.06 7.89
C ASP A 117 -4.75 0.04 7.33
N SER A 118 -4.71 0.24 6.01
CA SER A 118 -5.44 1.32 5.34
C SER A 118 -5.93 0.93 3.95
N ILE A 119 -6.95 1.66 3.52
CA ILE A 119 -7.51 1.61 2.18
C ILE A 119 -7.12 2.91 1.47
N ALA A 120 -6.65 2.83 0.23
CA ALA A 120 -6.33 3.99 -0.57
C ALA A 120 -7.35 4.18 -1.71
N LEU A 121 -7.74 5.42 -1.90
CA LEU A 121 -8.60 5.87 -2.99
C LEU A 121 -7.78 6.83 -3.86
N PHE A 122 -7.43 6.42 -5.06
CA PHE A 122 -6.68 7.23 -6.00
C PHE A 122 -7.59 7.80 -7.10
N LYS A 123 -7.36 9.04 -7.43
CA LYS A 123 -7.82 9.65 -8.68
C LYS A 123 -6.58 9.96 -9.51
N LEU A 124 -6.35 9.18 -10.56
CA LEU A 124 -5.18 9.27 -11.43
C LEU A 124 -5.62 9.46 -12.88
N ASP A 125 -5.36 10.64 -13.43
CA ASP A 125 -5.87 11.01 -14.75
C ASP A 125 -7.41 10.87 -14.78
N LYS A 126 -7.95 10.02 -15.62
CA LYS A 126 -9.39 9.73 -15.70
C LYS A 126 -9.85 8.58 -14.81
N PHE A 127 -8.93 7.84 -14.22
CA PHE A 127 -9.25 6.63 -13.45
C PHE A 127 -9.44 6.92 -11.96
N ARG A 128 -10.44 6.29 -11.39
CA ARG A 128 -10.75 6.26 -9.96
C ARG A 128 -10.49 4.85 -9.47
N ILE A 129 -9.48 4.70 -8.64
CA ILE A 129 -8.94 3.42 -8.23
C ILE A 129 -9.15 3.26 -6.73
N LEU A 130 -9.75 2.15 -6.35
CA LEU A 130 -9.81 1.69 -4.97
C LEU A 130 -8.74 0.61 -4.79
N ASN A 131 -7.81 0.83 -3.88
CA ASN A 131 -6.91 -0.20 -3.38
C ASN A 131 -7.33 -0.57 -1.96
N ALA A 132 -7.95 -1.72 -1.82
CA ALA A 132 -8.45 -2.21 -0.55
C ALA A 132 -7.35 -2.86 0.29
N ASN A 133 -6.23 -3.24 -0.35
CA ASN A 133 -5.20 -4.00 0.31
C ASN A 133 -5.79 -5.27 0.95
N ASP A 134 -5.47 -5.60 2.19
CA ASP A 134 -6.01 -6.76 2.92
C ASP A 134 -7.37 -6.50 3.57
N ASN A 135 -7.89 -5.29 3.38
CA ASN A 135 -9.12 -4.89 4.07
C ASN A 135 -10.37 -5.50 3.44
N ILE A 136 -11.17 -6.10 4.28
CA ILE A 136 -12.56 -6.44 3.98
C ILE A 136 -13.43 -5.25 4.38
N PHE A 137 -14.39 -4.90 3.55
CA PHE A 137 -15.30 -3.81 3.85
C PHE A 137 -16.75 -4.16 3.50
N ASN A 138 -17.65 -3.62 4.29
CA ASN A 138 -19.05 -3.85 4.14
C ASN A 138 -19.68 -2.91 3.09
N TYR A 139 -20.94 -3.18 2.75
CA TYR A 139 -21.68 -2.40 1.77
C TYR A 139 -21.71 -0.87 2.06
N LYS A 140 -21.81 -0.47 3.34
CA LYS A 140 -21.83 0.96 3.72
C LYS A 140 -20.50 1.64 3.41
N GLN A 141 -19.38 0.95 3.64
CA GLN A 141 -18.04 1.44 3.30
C GLN A 141 -17.86 1.53 1.78
N CYS A 142 -18.31 0.53 1.03
CA CYS A 142 -18.31 0.58 -0.43
C CYS A 142 -19.08 1.80 -0.96
N ALA A 143 -20.28 2.04 -0.43
CA ALA A 143 -21.09 3.19 -0.82
C ALA A 143 -20.40 4.53 -0.49
N LYS A 144 -19.74 4.61 0.68
CA LYS A 144 -18.92 5.78 1.07
C LYS A 144 -17.78 6.03 0.07
N PHE A 145 -17.02 4.99 -0.28
CA PHE A 145 -15.89 5.10 -1.19
C PHE A 145 -16.34 5.49 -2.61
N ARG A 146 -17.39 4.84 -3.10
CA ARG A 146 -18.00 5.18 -4.39
C ARG A 146 -18.43 6.64 -4.46
N LYS A 147 -19.08 7.15 -3.39
CA LYS A 147 -19.51 8.55 -3.31
C LYS A 147 -18.30 9.49 -3.28
N LYS A 148 -17.25 9.18 -2.53
CA LYS A 148 -16.06 10.01 -2.39
C LYS A 148 -15.32 10.17 -3.72
N LEU A 149 -15.21 9.11 -4.51
CA LEU A 149 -14.57 9.13 -5.83
C LEU A 149 -15.53 9.54 -6.96
N ASN A 150 -16.81 9.67 -6.70
CA ASN A 150 -17.85 9.79 -7.75
C ASN A 150 -17.82 8.61 -8.73
N GLY A 151 -17.75 7.39 -8.20
CA GLY A 151 -17.61 6.13 -8.91
C GLY A 151 -16.25 5.45 -8.66
N ILE A 152 -16.10 4.22 -9.09
CA ILE A 152 -14.85 3.44 -9.05
C ILE A 152 -14.70 2.76 -10.40
N ASP A 153 -13.58 2.97 -11.08
CA ASP A 153 -13.28 2.37 -12.37
C ASP A 153 -12.47 1.08 -12.20
N ILE A 154 -11.60 1.02 -11.17
CA ILE A 154 -10.72 -0.11 -10.89
C ILE A 154 -10.76 -0.39 -9.39
N GLY A 155 -11.02 -1.65 -9.02
CA GLY A 155 -10.92 -2.14 -7.64
C GLY A 155 -9.80 -3.17 -7.54
N LEU A 156 -8.83 -2.91 -6.67
CA LEU A 156 -7.83 -3.88 -6.23
C LEU A 156 -8.32 -4.42 -4.89
N LEU A 157 -8.79 -5.65 -4.91
CA LEU A 157 -9.47 -6.27 -3.78
C LEU A 157 -8.70 -7.51 -3.33
N PRO A 158 -8.70 -7.84 -2.04
CA PRO A 158 -8.12 -9.09 -1.58
C PRO A 158 -8.87 -10.26 -2.21
N SER A 159 -8.14 -11.21 -2.77
CA SER A 159 -8.70 -12.41 -3.40
C SER A 159 -8.37 -13.69 -2.64
N GLY A 160 -7.50 -13.59 -1.65
CA GLY A 160 -7.11 -14.71 -0.81
C GLY A 160 -8.08 -14.91 0.35
N SER A 161 -8.21 -16.12 0.78
CA SER A 161 -8.81 -16.42 2.05
C SER A 161 -7.74 -16.25 3.13
N HIS A 162 -7.92 -15.25 3.95
CA HIS A 162 -7.07 -15.02 5.11
C HIS A 162 -7.71 -15.70 6.30
N GLY A 163 -7.40 -16.91 6.50
CA GLY A 163 -7.96 -17.58 7.63
C GLY A 163 -7.00 -18.62 8.11
N PRO A 164 -6.85 -18.72 9.39
CA PRO A 164 -6.11 -19.82 9.97
C PRO A 164 -6.80 -21.16 9.80
N TRP A 165 -8.05 -21.16 9.36
CA TRP A 165 -8.86 -22.27 9.26
C TRP A 165 -8.20 -23.30 8.45
N PRO A 166 -8.71 -24.30 8.15
CA PRO A 166 -8.15 -25.64 8.01
C PRO A 166 -6.68 -25.73 7.66
N MET A 167 -6.19 -24.76 6.91
CA MET A 167 -4.78 -24.71 6.51
C MET A 167 -3.77 -24.71 7.68
N PHE A 168 -4.24 -24.43 8.90
CA PHE A 168 -3.38 -24.30 10.06
C PHE A 168 -3.77 -25.23 11.22
N PHE A 169 -4.89 -25.93 11.11
CA PHE A 169 -5.45 -26.70 12.21
C PHE A 169 -5.78 -28.15 11.88
N ASP A 170 -5.52 -28.60 10.67
CA ASP A 170 -5.68 -30.00 10.29
C ASP A 170 -4.41 -30.81 10.46
#